data_bfa2a428c82f1826fe7022834c503b42
#
_entry.id   bfa2a428c82f1826fe7022834c503b42
#
_cell.length_a   1.000
_cell.length_b   1.000
_cell.length_c   1.000
_cell.angle_alpha   90.00
_cell.angle_beta   90.00
_cell.angle_gamma   90.00
#
_symmetry.space_group_name_H-M   'P 1'
#
loop_
_entity.id
_entity.type
_entity.pdbx_description
1 polymer ?
#
loop_
_entity_poly.entity_id
_entity_poly.type
_entity_poly.pdbx_seq_one_letter_code
_entity_poly.pdbx_strand_id
1 'polypeptide(L)'
;MIAFKIIPVLLLVLVIFLPDVFADTKSQSMEGSMDVKITYPKEVIVGRVVSISVLVENNGWEDKQDISFIFSSQDNTLVPVASNSITIPKLSQGGSFGGNVKFRVLDNANPGINFLNVKYSQVLVANNESPQDPIYQDIAIPITIKEKPNVTIYTKAPESVFANAEFPIEVEIISEDIDISDVSVKVIPPKDIEFRGETLHTFSTIQKNTPVEITSRIITPSSEVNTEYKIPFEIIVEYTDDQGEKNTDSKTISLVLRPRTFMELTTDGGIWIGDFFIAPYVSLGTIIGIPAGAIVSLIIRKKTKPKKKRRSGL
;
A
#
# COMPACT_ATOMS: atom_id res chain seq x y z
N MET A 1 7.71 34.38 41.49
CA MET A 1 6.89 33.28 42.01
C MET A 1 5.57 33.14 41.24
N ILE A 2 5.61 33.27 39.91
CA ILE A 2 4.43 33.20 39.01
C ILE A 2 4.53 32.03 38.00
N ALA A 3 5.70 31.45 37.81
CA ALA A 3 5.92 30.43 36.79
C ALA A 3 5.36 29.00 37.10
N PHE A 4 4.98 28.72 38.34
CA PHE A 4 4.59 27.35 38.76
C PHE A 4 3.07 27.03 38.60
N LYS A 5 2.23 28.04 38.27
CA LYS A 5 0.79 27.82 38.12
C LYS A 5 0.31 27.66 36.66
N ILE A 6 1.18 27.87 35.68
CA ILE A 6 0.80 27.81 34.26
C ILE A 6 0.99 26.39 33.70
N ILE A 7 1.94 25.59 34.25
CA ILE A 7 2.26 24.22 33.75
C ILE A 7 1.08 23.25 33.85
N PRO A 8 0.29 23.17 34.96
CA PRO A 8 -0.81 22.22 35.01
C PRO A 8 -2.00 22.61 34.10
N VAL A 9 -2.19 23.90 33.81
CA VAL A 9 -3.25 24.36 32.90
C VAL A 9 -2.86 24.06 31.45
N LEU A 10 -1.59 24.18 31.08
CA LEU A 10 -1.10 23.83 29.74
C LEU A 10 -1.14 22.31 29.48
N LEU A 11 -0.87 21.51 30.51
CA LEU A 11 -0.96 20.04 30.41
C LEU A 11 -2.41 19.55 30.31
N LEU A 12 -3.36 20.26 30.98
CA LEU A 12 -4.78 19.96 30.87
C LEU A 12 -5.35 20.33 29.48
N VAL A 13 -4.87 21.40 28.86
CA VAL A 13 -5.29 21.82 27.52
C VAL A 13 -4.72 20.87 26.44
N LEU A 14 -3.54 20.26 26.67
CA LEU A 14 -2.95 19.31 25.72
C LEU A 14 -3.71 17.98 25.65
N VAL A 15 -4.40 17.59 26.72
CA VAL A 15 -5.21 16.35 26.75
C VAL A 15 -6.55 16.51 26.01
N ILE A 16 -7.03 17.74 25.78
CA ILE A 16 -8.32 18.01 25.13
C ILE A 16 -8.22 17.95 23.57
N PHE A 17 -7.01 17.93 23.01
CA PHE A 17 -6.79 17.87 21.56
C PHE A 17 -6.28 16.52 21.05
N LEU A 18 -6.57 15.42 21.75
CA LEU A 18 -6.48 14.10 21.09
C LEU A 18 -7.68 14.01 20.13
N PRO A 19 -7.46 13.84 18.82
CA PRO A 19 -8.57 13.63 17.90
C PRO A 19 -9.35 12.41 18.40
N ASP A 20 -10.68 12.57 18.53
CA ASP A 20 -11.59 11.45 18.75
C ASP A 20 -11.46 10.50 17.57
N VAL A 21 -10.57 9.54 17.70
CA VAL A 21 -10.29 8.56 16.66
C VAL A 21 -11.51 7.64 16.57
N PHE A 22 -12.39 7.91 15.59
CA PHE A 22 -13.32 6.95 14.96
C PHE A 22 -14.08 5.98 15.89
N ALA A 23 -14.17 6.26 17.18
CA ALA A 23 -14.95 5.47 18.13
C ALA A 23 -16.35 6.05 18.27
N ASP A 24 -17.35 5.20 18.18
CA ASP A 24 -18.75 5.53 18.50
C ASP A 24 -19.11 4.92 19.84
N THR A 25 -20.14 5.49 20.47
CA THR A 25 -20.58 5.05 21.78
C THR A 25 -22.10 4.87 21.81
N LYS A 26 -22.53 3.67 22.15
CA LYS A 26 -23.93 3.35 22.40
C LYS A 26 -24.19 3.26 23.89
N SER A 27 -25.03 4.15 24.41
CA SER A 27 -25.46 4.12 25.80
C SER A 27 -26.91 3.64 25.87
N GLN A 28 -27.20 2.74 26.78
CA GLN A 28 -28.52 2.19 27.00
C GLN A 28 -28.76 1.92 28.48
N SER A 29 -29.87 2.42 29.01
CA SER A 29 -30.33 2.05 30.35
C SER A 29 -31.06 0.74 30.30
N MET A 30 -30.64 -0.21 31.14
CA MET A 30 -31.20 -1.55 31.26
C MET A 30 -32.18 -1.59 32.42
N GLU A 31 -32.98 -2.65 32.47
CA GLU A 31 -33.89 -2.90 33.56
C GLU A 31 -33.14 -2.95 34.91
N GLY A 32 -33.77 -2.47 35.97
CA GLY A 32 -33.17 -2.41 37.30
C GLY A 32 -32.13 -1.27 37.47
N SER A 33 -32.24 -0.19 36.67
CA SER A 33 -31.39 1.02 36.76
C SER A 33 -29.90 0.71 36.51
N MET A 34 -29.61 -0.15 35.58
CA MET A 34 -28.26 -0.40 35.08
C MET A 34 -28.01 0.46 33.84
N ASP A 35 -26.94 1.22 33.85
CA ASP A 35 -26.48 1.95 32.67
C ASP A 35 -25.32 1.23 32.01
N VAL A 36 -25.47 0.95 30.73
CA VAL A 36 -24.48 0.26 29.90
C VAL A 36 -24.02 1.20 28.80
N LYS A 37 -22.70 1.40 28.74
CA LYS A 37 -22.04 2.19 27.73
C LYS A 37 -21.07 1.30 26.95
N ILE A 38 -21.30 1.14 25.66
CA ILE A 38 -20.46 0.34 24.77
C ILE A 38 -19.76 1.26 23.79
N THR A 39 -18.43 1.25 23.83
CA THR A 39 -17.58 2.03 22.93
C THR A 39 -16.95 1.08 21.92
N TYR A 40 -17.09 1.40 20.65
CA TYR A 40 -16.66 0.57 19.52
C TYR A 40 -16.19 1.42 18.35
N PRO A 41 -15.31 0.92 17.46
CA PRO A 41 -14.94 1.65 16.26
C PRO A 41 -16.13 1.71 15.28
N LYS A 42 -16.42 2.90 14.77
CA LYS A 42 -17.49 3.10 13.78
C LYS A 42 -17.17 2.38 12.46
N GLU A 43 -15.91 2.37 12.09
CA GLU A 43 -15.41 1.82 10.83
C GLU A 43 -14.20 0.92 11.11
N VAL A 44 -14.03 -0.11 10.31
CA VAL A 44 -12.92 -1.07 10.41
C VAL A 44 -12.61 -1.65 9.05
N ILE A 45 -11.33 -1.91 8.79
CA ILE A 45 -10.86 -2.54 7.56
C ILE A 45 -10.86 -4.08 7.73
N VAL A 46 -11.13 -4.80 6.65
CA VAL A 46 -11.02 -6.28 6.62
C VAL A 46 -9.64 -6.75 7.12
N GLY A 47 -9.59 -7.88 7.81
CA GLY A 47 -8.38 -8.46 8.39
C GLY A 47 -7.92 -7.84 9.72
N ARG A 48 -8.49 -6.72 10.16
CA ARG A 48 -8.08 -5.99 11.38
C ARG A 48 -8.74 -6.53 12.64
N VAL A 49 -8.09 -6.24 13.76
CA VAL A 49 -8.61 -6.55 15.09
C VAL A 49 -9.21 -5.29 15.70
N VAL A 50 -10.46 -5.39 16.12
CA VAL A 50 -11.19 -4.32 16.79
C VAL A 50 -11.33 -4.61 18.28
N SER A 51 -11.27 -3.56 19.09
CA SER A 51 -11.53 -3.63 20.53
C SER A 51 -12.85 -2.96 20.85
N ILE A 52 -13.70 -3.63 21.60
CA ILE A 52 -14.99 -3.13 22.05
C ILE A 52 -14.95 -3.05 23.56
N SER A 53 -15.18 -1.87 24.10
CA SER A 53 -15.16 -1.62 25.53
C SER A 53 -16.57 -1.49 26.08
N VAL A 54 -16.81 -2.09 27.21
CA VAL A 54 -18.08 -2.01 27.94
C VAL A 54 -17.83 -1.38 29.29
N LEU A 55 -18.57 -0.35 29.61
CA LEU A 55 -18.68 0.24 30.94
C LEU A 55 -20.11 0.00 31.44
N VAL A 56 -20.21 -0.55 32.64
CA VAL A 56 -21.49 -0.86 33.28
C VAL A 56 -21.53 -0.13 34.62
N GLU A 57 -22.63 0.56 34.90
CA GLU A 57 -22.85 1.29 36.14
C GLU A 57 -24.17 0.86 36.76
N ASN A 58 -24.14 0.48 38.04
CA ASN A 58 -25.35 0.15 38.80
C ASN A 58 -25.85 1.39 39.54
N ASN A 59 -26.78 2.11 38.93
CA ASN A 59 -27.44 3.26 39.53
C ASN A 59 -28.69 2.90 40.34
N GLY A 60 -28.97 1.60 40.49
CA GLY A 60 -30.07 1.09 41.29
C GLY A 60 -29.74 1.04 42.78
N TRP A 61 -30.77 0.72 43.56
CA TRP A 61 -30.67 0.62 45.03
C TRP A 61 -30.25 -0.77 45.54
N GLU A 62 -30.12 -1.74 44.62
CA GLU A 62 -29.83 -3.12 44.91
C GLU A 62 -28.56 -3.62 44.22
N ASP A 63 -27.92 -4.61 44.84
CA ASP A 63 -26.83 -5.32 44.21
C ASP A 63 -27.36 -6.14 43.02
N LYS A 64 -26.59 -6.20 41.93
CA LYS A 64 -26.89 -7.02 40.76
C LYS A 64 -25.94 -8.21 40.72
N GLN A 65 -26.43 -9.36 40.30
CA GLN A 65 -25.66 -10.60 40.21
C GLN A 65 -25.73 -11.21 38.81
N ASP A 66 -24.75 -12.04 38.51
CA ASP A 66 -24.66 -12.84 37.28
C ASP A 66 -24.88 -11.98 36.00
N ILE A 67 -24.28 -10.79 35.99
CA ILE A 67 -24.36 -9.91 34.81
C ILE A 67 -23.48 -10.52 33.73
N SER A 68 -24.01 -10.68 32.53
CA SER A 68 -23.29 -11.23 31.40
C SER A 68 -23.57 -10.44 30.13
N PHE A 69 -22.51 -10.25 29.32
CA PHE A 69 -22.55 -9.72 27.97
C PHE A 69 -22.00 -10.78 27.02
N ILE A 70 -22.80 -11.26 26.07
CA ILE A 70 -22.37 -12.20 25.05
C ILE A 70 -22.45 -11.51 23.70
N PHE A 71 -21.30 -11.44 23.02
CA PHE A 71 -21.18 -10.79 21.72
C PHE A 71 -21.23 -11.82 20.60
N SER A 72 -22.01 -11.55 19.55
CA SER A 72 -22.12 -12.40 18.38
C SER A 72 -22.27 -11.57 17.10
N SER A 73 -21.52 -11.92 16.06
CA SER A 73 -21.69 -11.34 14.72
C SER A 73 -22.82 -12.05 14.00
N GLN A 74 -23.69 -11.30 13.33
CA GLN A 74 -24.82 -11.86 12.61
C GLN A 74 -24.38 -12.78 11.47
N ASP A 75 -23.33 -12.39 10.73
CA ASP A 75 -22.85 -13.09 9.53
C ASP A 75 -21.51 -13.81 9.76
N ASN A 76 -21.08 -13.98 11.02
CA ASN A 76 -19.76 -14.50 11.38
C ASN A 76 -18.58 -13.74 10.74
N THR A 77 -18.77 -12.50 10.31
CA THR A 77 -17.72 -11.64 9.74
C THR A 77 -16.73 -11.14 10.77
N LEU A 78 -17.19 -11.04 12.04
CA LEU A 78 -16.40 -10.67 13.20
C LEU A 78 -16.19 -11.90 14.08
N VAL A 79 -14.96 -12.38 14.19
CA VAL A 79 -14.61 -13.59 14.95
C VAL A 79 -13.89 -13.18 16.23
N PRO A 80 -14.28 -13.69 17.42
CA PRO A 80 -13.61 -13.35 18.66
C PRO A 80 -12.14 -13.81 18.65
N VAL A 81 -11.23 -12.93 19.11
CA VAL A 81 -9.79 -13.26 19.21
C VAL A 81 -9.52 -14.16 20.44
N ALA A 82 -10.29 -13.97 21.51
CA ALA A 82 -10.20 -14.75 22.75
C ALA A 82 -11.60 -15.11 23.23
N SER A 83 -12.15 -14.36 24.18
CA SER A 83 -13.52 -14.54 24.68
C SER A 83 -14.47 -13.58 23.94
N ASN A 84 -15.67 -14.07 23.64
CA ASN A 84 -16.79 -13.26 23.17
C ASN A 84 -17.74 -12.84 24.29
N SER A 85 -17.35 -12.99 25.56
CA SER A 85 -18.22 -12.69 26.70
C SER A 85 -17.48 -11.97 27.81
N ILE A 86 -18.23 -11.14 28.54
CA ILE A 86 -17.83 -10.48 29.78
C ILE A 86 -18.83 -10.94 30.83
N THR A 87 -18.35 -11.47 31.95
CA THR A 87 -19.16 -11.89 33.08
C THR A 87 -18.77 -11.15 34.34
N ILE A 88 -19.74 -10.60 35.03
CA ILE A 88 -19.56 -9.87 36.28
C ILE A 88 -20.40 -10.60 37.36
N PRO A 89 -19.78 -11.32 38.27
CA PRO A 89 -20.51 -12.12 39.27
C PRO A 89 -21.38 -11.29 40.17
N LYS A 90 -20.91 -10.10 40.55
CA LYS A 90 -21.66 -9.15 41.38
C LYS A 90 -21.23 -7.72 41.11
N LEU A 91 -22.22 -6.81 41.05
CA LEU A 91 -22.03 -5.37 40.96
C LEU A 91 -22.84 -4.67 42.03
N SER A 92 -22.19 -4.11 43.03
CA SER A 92 -22.84 -3.47 44.16
C SER A 92 -23.55 -2.18 43.73
N GLN A 93 -24.49 -1.72 44.56
CA GLN A 93 -25.13 -0.40 44.41
C GLN A 93 -24.07 0.70 44.23
N GLY A 94 -24.25 1.55 43.22
CA GLY A 94 -23.33 2.64 42.86
C GLY A 94 -21.99 2.14 42.31
N GLY A 95 -21.80 0.85 42.12
CA GLY A 95 -20.60 0.25 41.55
C GLY A 95 -20.53 0.38 40.04
N SER A 96 -19.29 0.35 39.51
CA SER A 96 -19.03 0.31 38.07
C SER A 96 -18.05 -0.79 37.70
N PHE A 97 -18.12 -1.29 36.48
CA PHE A 97 -17.22 -2.28 35.93
C PHE A 97 -16.88 -1.93 34.48
N GLY A 98 -15.59 -2.00 34.14
CA GLY A 98 -15.08 -1.83 32.78
C GLY A 98 -14.46 -3.14 32.27
N GLY A 99 -14.81 -3.54 31.05
CA GLY A 99 -14.26 -4.69 30.37
C GLY A 99 -14.11 -4.45 28.88
N ASN A 100 -13.34 -5.31 28.21
CA ASN A 100 -13.19 -5.26 26.76
C ASN A 100 -13.19 -6.65 26.16
N VAL A 101 -13.66 -6.72 24.91
CA VAL A 101 -13.57 -7.88 24.04
C VAL A 101 -12.92 -7.51 22.72
N LYS A 102 -12.24 -8.46 22.09
CA LYS A 102 -11.55 -8.23 20.81
C LYS A 102 -12.07 -9.16 19.75
N PHE A 103 -12.37 -8.60 18.60
CA PHE A 103 -12.81 -9.34 17.43
C PHE A 103 -11.86 -9.09 16.26
N ARG A 104 -11.65 -10.09 15.43
CA ARG A 104 -10.98 -9.96 14.14
C ARG A 104 -12.05 -9.91 13.05
N VAL A 105 -11.96 -8.93 12.18
CA VAL A 105 -12.71 -8.91 10.92
C VAL A 105 -12.06 -9.90 9.97
N LEU A 106 -12.84 -10.80 9.37
CA LEU A 106 -12.30 -11.76 8.41
C LEU A 106 -11.83 -11.05 7.14
N ASP A 107 -10.77 -11.58 6.50
CA ASP A 107 -10.21 -11.01 5.25
C ASP A 107 -11.19 -11.07 4.08
N ASN A 108 -12.14 -12.00 4.12
CA ASN A 108 -13.22 -12.18 3.14
C ASN A 108 -14.56 -11.59 3.58
N ALA A 109 -14.57 -10.74 4.62
CA ALA A 109 -15.78 -10.06 5.05
C ALA A 109 -16.27 -9.11 3.96
N ASN A 110 -17.58 -9.13 3.68
CA ASN A 110 -18.17 -8.20 2.73
C ASN A 110 -18.16 -6.77 3.30
N PRO A 111 -17.71 -5.77 2.53
CA PRO A 111 -17.79 -4.38 2.94
C PRO A 111 -19.24 -3.94 3.15
N GLY A 112 -19.45 -3.02 4.09
CA GLY A 112 -20.76 -2.50 4.42
C GLY A 112 -21.04 -2.51 5.92
N ILE A 113 -22.29 -2.19 6.29
CA ILE A 113 -22.69 -2.14 7.69
C ILE A 113 -22.97 -3.56 8.17
N ASN A 114 -22.23 -3.98 9.19
CA ASN A 114 -22.39 -5.24 9.89
C ASN A 114 -22.87 -4.98 11.32
N PHE A 115 -23.68 -5.88 11.85
CA PHE A 115 -24.19 -5.75 13.21
C PHE A 115 -23.50 -6.74 14.14
N LEU A 116 -22.95 -6.23 15.23
CA LEU A 116 -22.53 -7.04 16.36
C LEU A 116 -23.65 -7.00 17.41
N ASN A 117 -24.27 -8.14 17.65
CA ASN A 117 -25.33 -8.30 18.62
C ASN A 117 -24.72 -8.60 19.99
N VAL A 118 -25.13 -7.84 20.99
CA VAL A 118 -24.73 -8.03 22.38
C VAL A 118 -25.94 -8.46 23.18
N LYS A 119 -25.93 -9.70 23.64
CA LYS A 119 -26.94 -10.21 24.53
C LYS A 119 -26.54 -9.92 25.96
N TYR A 120 -27.27 -9.05 26.60
CA TYR A 120 -27.13 -8.71 28.01
C TYR A 120 -28.04 -9.59 28.85
N SER A 121 -27.59 -10.05 30.00
CA SER A 121 -28.38 -10.70 31.01
C SER A 121 -27.98 -10.29 32.42
N GLN A 122 -28.90 -10.25 33.34
CA GLN A 122 -28.68 -10.04 34.77
C GLN A 122 -29.72 -10.79 35.61
N VAL A 123 -29.36 -11.10 36.85
CA VAL A 123 -30.28 -11.61 37.85
C VAL A 123 -30.54 -10.53 38.89
N LEU A 124 -31.81 -10.21 39.13
CA LEU A 124 -32.23 -9.33 40.23
C LEU A 124 -32.30 -10.14 41.53
N VAL A 125 -31.64 -9.65 42.57
CA VAL A 125 -31.71 -10.26 43.92
C VAL A 125 -32.26 -9.19 44.84
N ALA A 126 -33.57 -9.29 45.13
CA ALA A 126 -34.18 -8.43 46.14
C ALA A 126 -33.73 -8.88 47.56
N ASN A 127 -33.63 -7.92 48.48
CA ASN A 127 -33.22 -8.19 49.86
C ASN A 127 -34.10 -9.29 50.49
N ASN A 128 -33.50 -10.44 50.81
CA ASN A 128 -34.10 -11.62 51.43
C ASN A 128 -35.07 -12.44 50.56
N GLU A 129 -35.10 -12.26 49.24
CA GLU A 129 -35.87 -13.10 48.34
C GLU A 129 -34.94 -14.05 47.55
N SER A 130 -35.55 -15.13 47.01
CA SER A 130 -34.85 -16.03 46.10
C SER A 130 -34.48 -15.25 44.81
N PRO A 131 -33.32 -15.56 44.14
CA PRO A 131 -32.99 -14.97 42.87
C PRO A 131 -34.14 -15.09 41.89
N GLN A 132 -34.47 -13.98 41.20
CA GLN A 132 -35.49 -13.96 40.18
C GLN A 132 -34.96 -14.58 38.87
N ASP A 133 -35.84 -14.85 37.94
CA ASP A 133 -35.46 -15.31 36.61
C ASP A 133 -34.57 -14.25 35.92
N PRO A 134 -33.56 -14.69 35.14
CA PRO A 134 -32.69 -13.78 34.43
C PRO A 134 -33.46 -12.89 33.46
N ILE A 135 -33.14 -11.60 33.47
CA ILE A 135 -33.65 -10.63 32.51
C ILE A 135 -32.66 -10.60 31.32
N TYR A 136 -33.21 -10.62 30.11
CA TYR A 136 -32.44 -10.57 28.88
C TYR A 136 -32.79 -9.32 28.07
N GLN A 137 -31.74 -8.68 27.51
CA GLN A 137 -31.90 -7.56 26.56
C GLN A 137 -30.87 -7.67 25.46
N ASP A 138 -31.26 -7.28 24.26
CA ASP A 138 -30.38 -7.31 23.10
C ASP A 138 -30.00 -5.88 22.67
N ILE A 139 -28.71 -5.69 22.37
CA ILE A 139 -28.14 -4.42 21.88
C ILE A 139 -27.47 -4.72 20.54
N ALA A 140 -27.88 -4.04 19.47
CA ALA A 140 -27.22 -4.14 18.19
C ALA A 140 -26.24 -2.97 18.02
N ILE A 141 -25.00 -3.26 17.67
CA ILE A 141 -23.91 -2.30 17.44
C ILE A 141 -23.59 -2.32 15.95
N PRO A 142 -23.80 -1.21 15.22
CA PRO A 142 -23.43 -1.12 13.82
C PRO A 142 -21.92 -0.85 13.69
N ILE A 143 -21.22 -1.65 12.90
CA ILE A 143 -19.81 -1.48 12.55
C ILE A 143 -19.73 -1.49 11.03
N THR A 144 -19.18 -0.44 10.44
CA THR A 144 -18.95 -0.38 8.98
C THR A 144 -17.63 -1.06 8.64
N ILE A 145 -17.70 -2.16 7.89
CA ILE A 145 -16.52 -2.85 7.37
C ILE A 145 -16.13 -2.21 6.04
N LYS A 146 -14.87 -1.79 5.91
CA LYS A 146 -14.27 -1.24 4.69
C LYS A 146 -13.32 -2.25 4.06
N GLU A 147 -13.15 -2.17 2.75
CA GLU A 147 -12.09 -2.88 2.04
C GLU A 147 -10.72 -2.33 2.43
N LYS A 148 -9.68 -3.13 2.16
CA LYS A 148 -8.31 -2.63 2.22
C LYS A 148 -8.14 -1.50 1.21
N PRO A 149 -7.43 -0.42 1.57
CA PRO A 149 -7.15 0.64 0.62
C PRO A 149 -6.48 0.06 -0.63
N ASN A 150 -6.96 0.44 -1.80
CA ASN A 150 -6.36 0.03 -3.06
C ASN A 150 -5.32 1.07 -3.48
N VAL A 151 -4.04 0.75 -3.27
CA VAL A 151 -2.91 1.54 -3.74
C VAL A 151 -2.33 0.86 -4.97
N THR A 152 -2.48 1.51 -6.12
CA THR A 152 -1.98 0.97 -7.39
C THR A 152 -0.66 1.61 -7.77
N ILE A 153 0.33 0.76 -8.10
CA ILE A 153 1.65 1.18 -8.56
C ILE A 153 1.72 0.95 -10.08
N TYR A 154 1.73 2.03 -10.86
CA TYR A 154 1.98 1.99 -12.29
C TYR A 154 3.46 2.25 -12.56
N THR A 155 3.97 1.63 -13.61
CA THR A 155 5.37 1.78 -14.01
C THR A 155 5.46 1.94 -15.51
N LYS A 156 6.17 2.96 -15.95
CA LYS A 156 6.53 3.17 -17.35
C LYS A 156 8.04 3.01 -17.47
N ALA A 157 8.45 1.93 -18.10
CA ALA A 157 9.84 1.62 -18.37
C ALA A 157 9.93 0.98 -19.77
N PRO A 158 11.07 1.07 -20.46
CA PRO A 158 11.24 0.36 -21.73
C PRO A 158 11.16 -1.15 -21.50
N GLU A 159 10.48 -1.87 -22.37
CA GLU A 159 10.35 -3.34 -22.28
C GLU A 159 11.71 -4.04 -22.35
N SER A 160 12.65 -3.47 -23.12
CA SER A 160 14.00 -3.99 -23.24
C SER A 160 15.04 -2.87 -23.27
N VAL A 161 16.18 -3.13 -22.67
CA VAL A 161 17.32 -2.23 -22.57
C VAL A 161 18.57 -2.94 -23.06
N PHE A 162 19.60 -2.22 -23.42
CA PHE A 162 20.89 -2.77 -23.85
C PHE A 162 22.05 -2.25 -23.01
N ALA A 163 23.20 -2.88 -23.07
CA ALA A 163 24.37 -2.50 -22.28
C ALA A 163 24.88 -1.09 -22.63
N ASN A 164 25.51 -0.42 -21.65
CA ASN A 164 26.10 0.91 -21.77
C ASN A 164 25.11 1.97 -22.32
N ALA A 165 23.90 2.00 -21.75
CA ALA A 165 22.89 2.98 -22.11
C ALA A 165 22.13 3.48 -20.89
N GLU A 166 21.52 4.66 -21.02
CA GLU A 166 20.74 5.32 -19.98
C GLU A 166 19.28 5.37 -20.42
N PHE A 167 18.38 4.91 -19.54
CA PHE A 167 16.95 4.83 -19.81
C PHE A 167 16.15 5.47 -18.68
N PRO A 168 15.07 6.19 -18.99
CA PRO A 168 14.15 6.67 -17.96
C PRO A 168 13.28 5.54 -17.40
N ILE A 169 12.96 5.64 -16.11
CA ILE A 169 11.94 4.85 -15.43
C ILE A 169 11.01 5.81 -14.71
N GLU A 170 9.72 5.66 -14.92
CA GLU A 170 8.69 6.41 -14.25
C GLU A 170 7.85 5.46 -13.39
N VAL A 171 7.63 5.87 -12.15
CA VAL A 171 6.77 5.17 -11.19
C VAL A 171 5.65 6.12 -10.81
N GLU A 172 4.43 5.71 -11.01
CA GLU A 172 3.22 6.44 -10.67
C GLU A 172 2.46 5.68 -9.61
N ILE A 173 2.08 6.36 -8.53
CA ILE A 173 1.36 5.80 -7.40
C ILE A 173 0.03 6.51 -7.26
N ILE A 174 -1.04 5.73 -7.19
CA ILE A 174 -2.41 6.22 -7.04
C ILE A 174 -3.06 5.50 -5.88
N SER A 175 -3.65 6.26 -4.95
CA SER A 175 -4.60 5.72 -3.98
C SER A 175 -6.01 5.90 -4.53
N GLU A 176 -6.74 4.82 -4.75
CA GLU A 176 -8.04 4.87 -5.45
C GLU A 176 -9.21 5.17 -4.51
N ASP A 177 -9.11 4.79 -3.24
CA ASP A 177 -10.26 4.77 -2.32
C ASP A 177 -10.22 5.86 -1.24
N ILE A 178 -9.04 6.18 -0.74
CA ILE A 178 -8.84 7.07 0.42
C ILE A 178 -7.61 7.96 0.23
N ASP A 179 -7.50 9.01 1.03
CA ASP A 179 -6.24 9.73 1.22
C ASP A 179 -5.31 8.85 2.07
N ILE A 180 -4.05 8.76 1.68
CA ILE A 180 -3.01 8.04 2.42
C ILE A 180 -1.95 9.02 2.91
N SER A 181 -1.40 8.78 4.10
CA SER A 181 -0.42 9.65 4.75
C SER A 181 0.88 8.93 5.06
N ASP A 182 1.93 9.69 5.39
CA ASP A 182 3.28 9.16 5.71
C ASP A 182 3.78 8.15 4.67
N VAL A 183 3.60 8.50 3.39
CA VAL A 183 3.92 7.59 2.29
C VAL A 183 5.42 7.56 2.04
N SER A 184 5.97 6.36 2.02
CA SER A 184 7.38 6.08 1.71
C SER A 184 7.45 5.15 0.51
N VAL A 185 8.08 5.60 -0.57
CA VAL A 185 8.26 4.83 -1.80
C VAL A 185 9.73 4.47 -1.94
N LYS A 186 10.02 3.19 -1.89
CA LYS A 186 11.38 2.66 -2.01
C LYS A 186 11.52 1.92 -3.32
N VAL A 187 12.48 2.35 -4.15
CA VAL A 187 12.87 1.65 -5.37
C VAL A 187 14.14 0.86 -5.07
N ILE A 188 14.09 -0.45 -5.28
CA ILE A 188 15.22 -1.36 -5.04
C ILE A 188 15.75 -1.83 -6.41
N PRO A 189 16.82 -1.18 -6.91
CA PRO A 189 17.46 -1.61 -8.13
C PRO A 189 18.29 -2.88 -7.88
N PRO A 190 18.47 -3.75 -8.88
CA PRO A 190 19.37 -4.89 -8.80
C PRO A 190 20.82 -4.43 -8.74
N LYS A 191 21.70 -5.31 -8.21
CA LYS A 191 23.12 -4.95 -7.92
C LYS A 191 23.96 -4.55 -9.15
N ASP A 192 23.56 -5.04 -10.32
CA ASP A 192 24.34 -4.86 -11.56
C ASP A 192 23.93 -3.61 -12.35
N ILE A 193 23.02 -2.79 -11.79
CA ILE A 193 22.51 -1.59 -12.45
C ILE A 193 22.79 -0.36 -11.59
N GLU A 194 23.35 0.67 -12.20
CA GLU A 194 23.46 1.98 -11.59
C GLU A 194 22.12 2.71 -11.72
N PHE A 195 21.56 3.09 -10.57
CA PHE A 195 20.33 3.86 -10.50
C PHE A 195 20.66 5.32 -10.23
N ARG A 196 20.22 6.21 -11.12
CA ARG A 196 20.37 7.67 -10.98
C ARG A 196 19.05 8.28 -10.57
N GLY A 197 18.98 8.65 -9.32
CA GLY A 197 17.82 9.22 -8.65
C GLY A 197 17.82 8.84 -7.19
N GLU A 198 16.87 9.37 -6.46
CA GLU A 198 16.65 8.96 -5.09
C GLU A 198 15.97 7.58 -5.07
N THR A 199 16.49 6.70 -4.24
CA THR A 199 15.91 5.35 -4.04
C THR A 199 14.80 5.36 -3.01
N LEU A 200 14.63 6.47 -2.28
CA LEU A 200 13.61 6.67 -1.27
C LEU A 200 12.94 8.02 -1.48
N HIS A 201 11.64 8.00 -1.70
CA HIS A 201 10.81 9.21 -1.80
C HIS A 201 9.79 9.19 -0.68
N THR A 202 9.56 10.34 -0.05
CA THR A 202 8.59 10.47 1.04
C THR A 202 7.58 11.57 0.71
N PHE A 203 6.31 11.28 0.96
CA PHE A 203 5.21 12.22 0.80
C PHE A 203 4.41 12.27 2.09
N SER A 204 4.08 13.47 2.53
CA SER A 204 3.24 13.63 3.74
C SER A 204 1.82 13.10 3.53
N THR A 205 1.29 13.28 2.32
CA THR A 205 -0.06 12.80 1.95
C THR A 205 -0.15 12.63 0.44
N ILE A 206 -0.79 11.55 0.00
CA ILE A 206 -1.24 11.36 -1.38
C ILE A 206 -2.78 11.37 -1.34
N GLN A 207 -3.38 12.32 -2.03
CA GLN A 207 -4.83 12.46 -2.07
C GLN A 207 -5.47 11.38 -2.94
N LYS A 208 -6.66 10.97 -2.58
CA LYS A 208 -7.48 10.06 -3.35
C LYS A 208 -7.54 10.45 -4.83
N ASN A 209 -7.34 9.47 -5.72
CA ASN A 209 -7.35 9.61 -7.17
C ASN A 209 -6.39 10.69 -7.73
N THR A 210 -5.38 11.08 -6.95
CA THR A 210 -4.34 12.01 -7.39
C THR A 210 -3.04 11.25 -7.58
N PRO A 211 -2.56 11.05 -8.82
CA PRO A 211 -1.32 10.35 -9.07
C PRO A 211 -0.12 11.15 -8.60
N VAL A 212 0.86 10.45 -8.05
CA VAL A 212 2.19 10.99 -7.73
C VAL A 212 3.20 10.28 -8.63
N GLU A 213 3.96 11.06 -9.39
CA GLU A 213 4.95 10.56 -10.33
C GLU A 213 6.36 10.72 -9.78
N ILE A 214 7.16 9.67 -9.90
CA ILE A 214 8.59 9.62 -9.57
C ILE A 214 9.33 9.26 -10.85
N THR A 215 10.22 10.13 -11.30
CA THR A 215 11.05 9.90 -12.47
C THR A 215 12.50 9.67 -12.04
N SER A 216 13.08 8.59 -12.51
CA SER A 216 14.48 8.22 -12.28
C SER A 216 15.11 7.71 -13.55
N ARG A 217 16.43 7.50 -13.53
CA ARG A 217 17.16 6.94 -14.67
C ARG A 217 17.96 5.73 -14.25
N ILE A 218 18.03 4.77 -15.13
CA ILE A 218 18.84 3.58 -14.97
C ILE A 218 19.99 3.59 -15.99
N ILE A 219 21.18 3.21 -15.53
CA ILE A 219 22.35 3.01 -16.40
C ILE A 219 22.65 1.52 -16.36
N THR A 220 22.65 0.94 -17.54
CA THR A 220 22.96 -0.47 -17.73
C THR A 220 24.48 -0.69 -17.67
N PRO A 221 24.95 -1.91 -17.32
CA PRO A 221 26.36 -2.23 -17.26
C PRO A 221 27.10 -1.89 -18.54
N SER A 222 28.37 -1.49 -18.41
CA SER A 222 29.22 -1.18 -19.56
C SER A 222 29.67 -2.43 -20.32
N SER A 223 29.65 -3.60 -19.70
CA SER A 223 29.98 -4.87 -20.32
C SER A 223 28.88 -5.31 -21.30
N GLU A 224 29.28 -5.64 -22.54
CA GLU A 224 28.34 -6.16 -23.51
C GLU A 224 27.72 -7.49 -23.04
N VAL A 225 26.45 -7.66 -23.34
CA VAL A 225 25.66 -8.82 -23.00
C VAL A 225 25.52 -9.69 -24.24
N ASN A 226 25.87 -10.96 -24.14
CA ASN A 226 25.78 -11.89 -25.26
C ASN A 226 24.44 -12.62 -25.31
N THR A 227 23.70 -12.66 -24.20
CA THR A 227 22.40 -13.34 -24.08
C THR A 227 21.42 -12.43 -23.35
N GLU A 228 20.17 -12.49 -23.74
CA GLU A 228 19.08 -11.79 -23.10
C GLU A 228 18.81 -12.36 -21.70
N TYR A 229 18.65 -11.47 -20.69
CA TYR A 229 18.23 -11.86 -19.35
C TYR A 229 17.34 -10.80 -18.71
N LYS A 230 16.51 -11.23 -17.73
CA LYS A 230 15.58 -10.38 -17.01
C LYS A 230 16.22 -9.78 -15.77
N ILE A 231 16.00 -8.49 -15.57
CA ILE A 231 16.50 -7.72 -14.44
C ILE A 231 15.29 -7.28 -13.60
N PRO A 232 15.07 -7.85 -12.40
CA PRO A 232 13.97 -7.46 -11.55
C PRO A 232 14.28 -6.17 -10.81
N PHE A 233 13.32 -5.24 -10.80
CA PHE A 233 13.24 -4.07 -9.93
C PHE A 233 12.07 -4.25 -8.99
N GLU A 234 12.26 -4.00 -7.71
CA GLU A 234 11.22 -4.02 -6.73
C GLU A 234 10.87 -2.59 -6.29
N ILE A 235 9.60 -2.27 -6.25
CA ILE A 235 9.06 -1.01 -5.77
C ILE A 235 8.20 -1.34 -4.58
N ILE A 236 8.52 -0.76 -3.43
CA ILE A 236 7.79 -0.95 -2.17
C ILE A 236 7.18 0.39 -1.79
N VAL A 237 5.89 0.40 -1.51
CA VAL A 237 5.14 1.56 -1.01
C VAL A 237 4.63 1.24 0.38
N GLU A 238 5.14 1.97 1.37
CA GLU A 238 4.65 1.92 2.75
C GLU A 238 3.83 3.19 3.00
N TYR A 239 2.67 3.06 3.64
CA TYR A 239 1.79 4.20 3.91
C TYR A 239 0.93 3.97 5.14
N THR A 240 0.39 5.06 5.68
CA THR A 240 -0.59 5.06 6.76
C THR A 240 -1.97 5.36 6.17
N ASP A 241 -2.95 4.51 6.46
CA ASP A 241 -4.33 4.66 5.99
C ASP A 241 -5.12 5.71 6.81
N ASP A 242 -6.39 5.89 6.47
CA ASP A 242 -7.32 6.82 7.13
C ASP A 242 -7.68 6.42 8.58
N GLN A 243 -7.31 5.22 9.03
CA GLN A 243 -7.46 4.75 10.40
C GLN A 243 -6.16 4.82 11.22
N GLY A 244 -5.08 5.34 10.64
CA GLY A 244 -3.78 5.46 11.27
C GLY A 244 -2.98 4.16 11.29
N GLU A 245 -3.35 3.16 10.48
CA GLU A 245 -2.64 1.89 10.41
C GLU A 245 -1.65 1.86 9.23
N LYS A 246 -0.49 1.22 9.47
CA LYS A 246 0.55 1.10 8.46
C LYS A 246 0.27 -0.08 7.54
N ASN A 247 0.33 0.19 6.24
CA ASN A 247 0.16 -0.78 5.17
C ASN A 247 1.40 -0.78 4.28
N THR A 248 1.58 -1.87 3.54
CA THR A 248 2.69 -2.03 2.58
C THR A 248 2.18 -2.73 1.34
N ASP A 249 2.43 -2.12 0.19
CA ASP A 249 2.20 -2.70 -1.13
C ASP A 249 3.52 -2.76 -1.90
N SER A 250 3.68 -3.77 -2.75
CA SER A 250 4.88 -3.92 -3.55
C SER A 250 4.58 -4.35 -4.98
N LYS A 251 5.44 -3.94 -5.89
CA LYS A 251 5.39 -4.34 -7.29
C LYS A 251 6.79 -4.67 -7.81
N THR A 252 6.93 -5.83 -8.42
CA THR A 252 8.14 -6.21 -9.14
C THR A 252 7.94 -5.99 -10.63
N ILE A 253 8.83 -5.23 -11.25
CA ILE A 253 8.92 -5.10 -12.70
C ILE A 253 10.19 -5.79 -13.20
N SER A 254 10.15 -6.35 -14.39
CA SER A 254 11.30 -6.99 -15.01
C SER A 254 11.66 -6.27 -16.30
N LEU A 255 12.84 -5.64 -16.30
CA LEU A 255 13.45 -5.14 -17.54
C LEU A 255 14.21 -6.26 -18.22
N VAL A 256 14.17 -6.28 -19.54
CA VAL A 256 14.93 -7.25 -20.33
C VAL A 256 16.21 -6.60 -20.81
N LEU A 257 17.37 -7.04 -20.32
CA LEU A 257 18.66 -6.63 -20.83
C LEU A 257 19.04 -7.56 -21.99
N ARG A 258 19.22 -7.01 -23.18
CA ARG A 258 19.51 -7.74 -24.40
C ARG A 258 20.80 -7.25 -25.08
N PRO A 259 21.39 -8.07 -25.94
CA PRO A 259 22.47 -7.59 -26.81
C PRO A 259 22.00 -6.43 -27.68
N ARG A 260 22.93 -5.55 -28.01
CA ARG A 260 22.65 -4.48 -29.00
C ARG A 260 22.42 -5.09 -30.37
N THR A 261 21.45 -4.56 -31.07
CA THR A 261 21.26 -4.88 -32.50
C THR A 261 22.37 -4.23 -33.34
N PHE A 262 22.58 -4.74 -34.52
CA PHE A 262 23.58 -4.17 -35.44
C PHE A 262 23.31 -2.66 -35.72
N MET A 263 22.05 -2.26 -35.83
CA MET A 263 21.69 -0.86 -36.05
C MET A 263 22.07 -0.01 -34.82
N GLU A 264 21.78 -0.47 -33.62
CA GLU A 264 22.15 0.24 -32.36
C GLU A 264 23.67 0.36 -32.18
N LEU A 265 24.41 -0.67 -32.56
CA LEU A 265 25.88 -0.59 -32.57
C LEU A 265 26.41 0.47 -33.55
N THR A 266 25.72 0.65 -34.68
CA THR A 266 26.14 1.62 -35.70
C THR A 266 25.65 3.03 -35.42
N THR A 267 24.53 3.21 -34.72
CA THR A 267 23.94 4.53 -34.44
C THR A 267 24.40 5.13 -33.11
N ASP A 268 24.44 4.33 -32.03
CA ASP A 268 24.65 4.83 -30.67
C ASP A 268 25.98 4.44 -30.06
N GLY A 269 26.53 3.26 -30.39
CA GLY A 269 27.72 2.71 -29.76
C GLY A 269 29.00 2.78 -30.57
N GLY A 270 28.91 2.95 -31.89
CA GLY A 270 30.04 2.76 -32.79
C GLY A 270 30.48 1.27 -32.89
N ILE A 271 31.52 1.01 -33.70
CA ILE A 271 32.05 -0.34 -33.93
C ILE A 271 33.52 -0.37 -33.65
N TRP A 272 34.00 -1.37 -32.91
CA TRP A 272 35.41 -1.69 -32.75
C TRP A 272 35.84 -2.73 -33.78
N ILE A 273 36.85 -2.45 -34.55
CA ILE A 273 37.47 -3.39 -35.46
C ILE A 273 38.95 -3.51 -35.05
N GLY A 274 39.27 -4.56 -34.27
CA GLY A 274 40.56 -4.61 -33.59
C GLY A 274 40.73 -3.45 -32.64
N ASP A 275 41.81 -2.69 -32.76
CA ASP A 275 42.11 -1.50 -31.94
C ASP A 275 41.47 -0.20 -32.47
N PHE A 276 40.72 -0.27 -33.57
CA PHE A 276 40.14 0.91 -34.21
C PHE A 276 38.65 1.07 -33.81
N PHE A 277 38.38 2.19 -33.19
CA PHE A 277 37.00 2.61 -32.91
C PHE A 277 36.43 3.42 -34.09
N ILE A 278 35.30 2.95 -34.66
CA ILE A 278 34.56 3.66 -35.68
C ILE A 278 33.31 4.29 -35.05
N ALA A 279 33.28 5.61 -35.01
CA ALA A 279 32.17 6.39 -34.45
C ALA A 279 30.82 6.06 -35.17
N PRO A 280 29.68 6.16 -34.49
CA PRO A 280 28.36 5.67 -35.01
C PRO A 280 28.03 6.16 -36.43
N TYR A 281 28.09 7.45 -36.67
CA TYR A 281 27.74 8.03 -37.98
C TYR A 281 28.76 7.70 -39.07
N VAL A 282 30.03 7.53 -38.68
CA VAL A 282 31.09 7.16 -39.62
C VAL A 282 30.95 5.71 -40.03
N SER A 283 30.56 4.81 -39.10
CA SER A 283 30.32 3.38 -39.39
C SER A 283 29.19 3.18 -40.39
N LEU A 284 28.06 3.89 -40.21
CA LEU A 284 26.92 3.79 -41.12
C LEU A 284 27.26 4.32 -42.51
N GLY A 285 27.99 5.47 -42.59
CA GLY A 285 28.47 6.03 -43.82
C GLY A 285 29.47 5.11 -44.54
N THR A 286 30.32 4.42 -43.80
CA THR A 286 31.35 3.51 -44.37
C THR A 286 30.70 2.21 -44.88
N ILE A 287 29.75 1.63 -44.13
CA ILE A 287 29.06 0.37 -44.51
C ILE A 287 28.22 0.57 -45.78
N ILE A 288 27.57 1.72 -45.92
CA ILE A 288 26.74 2.01 -47.13
C ILE A 288 27.60 2.64 -48.22
N GLY A 289 28.46 3.58 -47.87
CA GLY A 289 29.21 4.37 -48.82
C GLY A 289 30.23 3.57 -49.64
N ILE A 290 30.98 2.62 -49.00
CA ILE A 290 31.97 1.83 -49.70
C ILE A 290 31.34 0.93 -50.77
N PRO A 291 30.30 0.10 -50.48
CA PRO A 291 29.66 -0.69 -51.52
C PRO A 291 28.96 0.15 -52.61
N ALA A 292 28.30 1.23 -52.23
CA ALA A 292 27.68 2.15 -53.17
C ALA A 292 28.74 2.76 -54.11
N GLY A 293 29.87 3.26 -53.55
CA GLY A 293 30.99 3.81 -54.32
C GLY A 293 31.62 2.78 -55.25
N ALA A 294 31.78 1.53 -54.81
CA ALA A 294 32.29 0.43 -55.62
C ALA A 294 31.37 0.12 -56.81
N ILE A 295 30.06 0.06 -56.57
CA ILE A 295 29.03 -0.16 -57.64
C ILE A 295 29.07 1.00 -58.65
N VAL A 296 29.04 2.25 -58.20
CA VAL A 296 29.16 3.43 -59.05
C VAL A 296 30.42 3.42 -59.88
N SER A 297 31.56 3.10 -59.27
CA SER A 297 32.86 2.99 -59.95
C SER A 297 32.83 1.89 -61.06
N LEU A 298 32.23 0.74 -60.79
CA LEU A 298 32.07 -0.33 -61.77
C LEU A 298 31.18 0.09 -62.94
N ILE A 299 30.10 0.81 -62.66
CA ILE A 299 29.22 1.33 -63.72
C ILE A 299 29.92 2.34 -64.61
N ILE A 300 30.69 3.25 -64.01
CA ILE A 300 31.44 4.24 -64.74
C ILE A 300 32.51 3.58 -65.61
N ARG A 301 33.28 2.62 -65.01
CA ARG A 301 34.27 1.87 -65.80
C ARG A 301 33.68 1.10 -66.98
N LYS A 302 32.46 0.57 -66.81
CA LYS A 302 31.78 -0.14 -67.89
C LYS A 302 31.33 0.77 -69.02
N LYS A 303 30.93 2.03 -68.68
CA LYS A 303 30.54 3.05 -69.67
C LYS A 303 31.69 3.74 -70.37
N THR A 304 32.87 3.84 -69.72
CA THR A 304 34.03 4.54 -70.23
C THR A 304 35.05 3.65 -70.98
N LYS A 305 34.78 2.35 -71.12
CA LYS A 305 35.63 1.48 -71.95
C LYS A 305 35.56 1.99 -73.38
N PRO A 306 36.73 2.46 -73.98
CA PRO A 306 36.75 2.89 -75.37
C PRO A 306 36.41 1.73 -76.27
N LYS A 307 35.49 1.94 -77.20
CA LYS A 307 35.20 0.97 -78.31
C LYS A 307 36.47 0.73 -79.06
N LYS A 308 37.10 -0.44 -78.97
CA LYS A 308 38.21 -0.85 -79.85
C LYS A 308 37.80 -0.63 -81.29
N LYS A 309 38.32 0.39 -81.96
CA LYS A 309 38.23 0.56 -83.39
C LYS A 309 38.82 -0.69 -84.04
N ARG A 310 38.00 -1.47 -84.71
CA ARG A 310 38.47 -2.53 -85.60
C ARG A 310 39.24 -1.85 -86.73
N ARG A 311 40.59 -2.01 -86.77
CA ARG A 311 41.38 -1.73 -87.94
C ARG A 311 40.98 -2.76 -88.98
N SER A 312 40.31 -2.34 -90.06
CA SER A 312 40.21 -3.10 -91.31
C SER A 312 41.61 -2.99 -91.96
N GLY A 313 42.30 -4.16 -92.01
CA GLY A 313 43.49 -4.29 -92.84
C GLY A 313 43.16 -4.50 -94.28
N LEU A 314 43.85 -3.83 -95.13
CA LEU A 314 44.13 -4.20 -96.53
C LEU A 314 45.32 -5.11 -96.56
#